data_f8696e4ddd559765b39a26620626a17f
#
_entry.id   f8696e4ddd559765b39a26620626a17f
#
_cell.length_a   1.000
_cell.length_b   1.000
_cell.length_c   1.000
_cell.angle_alpha   90.00
_cell.angle_beta   90.00
_cell.angle_gamma   90.00
#
_symmetry.space_group_name_H-M   'P 1'
#
loop_
_entity.id
_entity.type
_entity.pdbx_description
1 polymer ?
#
loop_
_entity_poly.entity_id
_entity_poly.type
_entity_poly.pdbx_seq_one_letter_code
_entity_poly.pdbx_strand_id
1 'polypeptide(L)'
;MPFSTLDPNRYAAQLAEKKSAFQALFAALTLPEPAVFASASTHYRLRAEFRAWQHDGVWDYAMFDPENPRQPVLLTEFPVADAAICALMPRLRAATLQSPRLCQRLYGVEFLATLRGDMLVTLIYRRPLDTEWEDAARQLAETLGIALIGRSRGQKIVLQRDWVEESLHVAGETLHYRQYEGAFSQPNGGVNQHMLS
;
A
#
# COMPACT_ATOMS: atom_id res chain seq x y z
N MET A 1 10.92 12.10 -8.34
CA MET A 1 9.96 12.09 -9.48
C MET A 1 8.57 12.14 -8.89
N PRO A 2 7.70 13.03 -9.37
CA PRO A 2 6.33 13.08 -8.89
C PRO A 2 5.64 11.75 -9.18
N PHE A 3 4.85 11.25 -8.22
CA PHE A 3 4.14 9.96 -8.29
C PHE A 3 3.13 9.86 -9.45
N SER A 4 2.85 10.99 -10.12
CA SER A 4 1.97 11.08 -11.28
C SER A 4 2.60 10.65 -12.61
N THR A 5 3.88 10.22 -12.61
CA THR A 5 4.62 9.92 -13.85
C THR A 5 5.06 8.46 -13.96
N LEU A 6 4.31 7.53 -13.37
CA LEU A 6 4.53 6.13 -13.66
C LEU A 6 4.18 5.88 -15.14
N ASP A 7 5.18 5.67 -15.94
CA ASP A 7 5.02 5.26 -17.34
C ASP A 7 5.51 3.82 -17.50
N PRO A 8 4.59 2.84 -17.57
CA PRO A 8 4.95 1.44 -17.74
C PRO A 8 5.78 1.18 -19.01
N ASN A 9 5.64 2.02 -20.05
CA ASN A 9 6.39 1.88 -21.30
C ASN A 9 7.87 2.24 -21.13
N ARG A 10 8.22 3.03 -20.12
CA ARG A 10 9.61 3.34 -19.76
C ARG A 10 10.28 2.31 -18.85
N TYR A 11 9.55 1.30 -18.39
CA TYR A 11 10.06 0.34 -17.41
C TYR A 11 11.37 -0.35 -17.88
N ALA A 12 11.39 -0.85 -19.11
CA ALA A 12 12.58 -1.53 -19.65
C ALA A 12 13.80 -0.60 -19.73
N ALA A 13 13.61 0.65 -20.17
CA ALA A 13 14.66 1.66 -20.21
C ALA A 13 15.17 1.99 -18.81
N GLN A 14 14.26 2.19 -17.85
CA GLN A 14 14.60 2.47 -16.45
C GLN A 14 15.39 1.32 -15.81
N LEU A 15 15.02 0.06 -16.11
CA LEU A 15 15.75 -1.12 -15.61
C LEU A 15 17.17 -1.16 -16.18
N ALA A 16 17.34 -0.89 -17.49
CA ALA A 16 18.65 -0.83 -18.14
C ALA A 16 19.52 0.30 -17.56
N GLU A 17 18.95 1.50 -17.34
CA GLU A 17 19.63 2.62 -16.70
C GLU A 17 20.14 2.24 -15.29
N LYS A 18 19.28 1.61 -14.48
CA LYS A 18 19.65 1.16 -13.13
C LYS A 18 20.75 0.09 -13.14
N LYS A 19 20.69 -0.88 -14.09
CA LYS A 19 21.73 -1.89 -14.27
C LYS A 19 23.06 -1.23 -14.62
N SER A 20 23.07 -0.30 -15.57
CA SER A 20 24.26 0.44 -15.97
C SER A 20 24.85 1.27 -14.83
N ALA A 21 24.00 1.98 -14.08
CA ALA A 21 24.42 2.75 -12.91
C ALA A 21 25.05 1.86 -11.82
N PHE A 22 24.47 0.69 -11.56
CA PHE A 22 25.01 -0.28 -10.63
C PHE A 22 26.40 -0.78 -11.08
N GLN A 23 26.53 -1.16 -12.35
CA GLN A 23 27.82 -1.62 -12.92
C GLN A 23 28.89 -0.52 -12.84
N ALA A 24 28.53 0.71 -13.15
CA ALA A 24 29.44 1.86 -13.06
C ALA A 24 29.90 2.13 -11.62
N LEU A 25 29.00 2.00 -10.63
CA LEU A 25 29.34 2.19 -9.21
C LEU A 25 30.42 1.22 -8.72
N PHE A 26 30.44 0.00 -9.27
CA PHE A 26 31.35 -1.07 -8.87
C PHE A 26 32.44 -1.35 -9.91
N ALA A 27 32.64 -0.48 -10.89
CA ALA A 27 33.58 -0.70 -12.01
C ALA A 27 35.05 -0.94 -11.57
N ALA A 28 35.44 -0.46 -10.40
CA ALA A 28 36.79 -0.67 -9.83
C ALA A 28 36.96 -2.06 -9.17
N LEU A 29 35.90 -2.84 -9.03
CA LEU A 29 35.90 -4.13 -8.34
C LEU A 29 35.71 -5.28 -9.36
N THR A 30 36.34 -6.39 -9.12
CA THR A 30 36.06 -7.63 -9.85
C THR A 30 34.88 -8.33 -9.19
N LEU A 31 33.69 -8.17 -9.74
CA LEU A 31 32.47 -8.76 -9.22
C LEU A 31 31.92 -9.82 -10.19
N PRO A 32 31.23 -10.83 -9.70
CA PRO A 32 30.45 -11.71 -10.57
C PRO A 32 29.34 -10.92 -11.29
N GLU A 33 28.87 -11.43 -12.43
CA GLU A 33 27.71 -10.82 -13.13
C GLU A 33 26.49 -10.80 -12.21
N PRO A 34 25.88 -9.65 -11.97
CA PRO A 34 24.74 -9.55 -11.08
C PRO A 34 23.51 -10.21 -11.69
N ALA A 35 22.84 -11.07 -10.92
CA ALA A 35 21.51 -11.55 -11.28
C ALA A 35 20.48 -10.41 -11.22
N VAL A 36 19.67 -10.26 -12.26
CA VAL A 36 18.67 -9.20 -12.37
C VAL A 36 17.27 -9.82 -12.41
N PHE A 37 16.48 -9.53 -11.39
CA PHE A 37 15.08 -9.96 -11.29
C PHE A 37 14.17 -8.80 -11.58
N ALA A 38 13.57 -8.79 -12.77
CA ALA A 38 12.66 -7.73 -13.18
C ALA A 38 11.34 -7.83 -12.41
N SER A 39 10.85 -6.68 -11.92
CA SER A 39 9.52 -6.56 -11.37
C SER A 39 8.46 -6.49 -12.47
N ALA A 40 7.18 -6.70 -12.16
CA ALA A 40 6.11 -6.19 -12.99
C ALA A 40 6.21 -4.66 -13.10
N SER A 41 5.78 -4.10 -14.23
CA SER A 41 5.82 -2.65 -14.46
C SER A 41 4.72 -1.89 -13.71
N THR A 42 3.62 -2.58 -13.36
CA THR A 42 2.47 -2.10 -12.59
C THR A 42 2.02 -3.14 -11.59
N HIS A 43 1.17 -2.76 -10.64
CA HIS A 43 0.46 -3.64 -9.71
C HIS A 43 1.36 -4.60 -8.88
N TYR A 44 2.58 -4.17 -8.61
CA TYR A 44 3.56 -4.99 -7.89
C TYR A 44 3.63 -4.69 -6.39
N ARG A 45 3.02 -3.57 -5.94
CA ARG A 45 3.19 -3.07 -4.58
C ARG A 45 2.03 -3.52 -3.70
N LEU A 46 2.34 -4.40 -2.73
CA LEU A 46 1.37 -4.98 -1.79
C LEU A 46 1.06 -4.09 -0.58
N ARG A 47 1.77 -2.97 -0.43
CA ARG A 47 1.55 -2.00 0.65
C ARG A 47 1.48 -0.59 0.08
N ALA A 48 0.43 0.13 0.44
CA ALA A 48 0.24 1.52 0.03
C ALA A 48 -0.33 2.34 1.18
N GLU A 49 0.20 3.55 1.35
CA GLU A 49 -0.17 4.48 2.41
C GLU A 49 -0.50 5.84 1.79
N PHE A 50 -1.65 6.38 2.12
CA PHE A 50 -2.12 7.64 1.58
C PHE A 50 -2.59 8.57 2.69
N ARG A 51 -2.42 9.85 2.46
CA ARG A 51 -3.12 10.87 3.22
C ARG A 51 -4.59 10.91 2.77
N ALA A 52 -5.52 10.99 3.71
CA ALA A 52 -6.89 11.41 3.42
C ALA A 52 -6.95 12.94 3.46
N TRP A 53 -6.87 13.57 2.30
CA TRP A 53 -6.89 15.02 2.19
C TRP A 53 -8.31 15.54 2.22
N GLN A 54 -8.65 16.30 3.27
CA GLN A 54 -10.00 16.83 3.50
C GLN A 54 -10.16 18.16 2.77
N HIS A 55 -11.21 18.29 1.97
CA HIS A 55 -11.62 19.53 1.31
C HIS A 55 -13.14 19.50 1.03
N ASP A 56 -13.81 20.63 1.11
CA ASP A 56 -15.23 20.81 0.75
C ASP A 56 -16.20 19.74 1.29
N GLY A 57 -15.92 19.22 2.50
CA GLY A 57 -16.74 18.19 3.15
C GLY A 57 -16.51 16.76 2.65
N VAL A 58 -15.57 16.54 1.72
CA VAL A 58 -15.13 15.24 1.23
C VAL A 58 -13.65 15.02 1.51
N TRP A 59 -13.16 13.84 1.22
CA TRP A 59 -11.72 13.56 1.26
C TRP A 59 -11.29 12.82 0.00
N ASP A 60 -10.02 13.02 -0.39
CA ASP A 60 -9.37 12.32 -1.47
C ASP A 60 -8.05 11.69 -1.02
N TYR A 61 -7.63 10.61 -1.70
CA TYR A 61 -6.29 10.08 -1.53
C TYR A 61 -5.26 11.11 -1.98
N ALA A 62 -4.26 11.35 -1.16
CA ALA A 62 -3.20 12.29 -1.48
C ALA A 62 -1.83 11.74 -1.13
N MET A 63 -0.85 12.10 -1.93
CA MET A 63 0.57 11.96 -1.63
C MET A 63 1.22 13.33 -1.69
N PHE A 64 2.44 13.44 -1.14
CA PHE A 64 3.20 14.68 -1.14
C PHE A 64 4.51 14.47 -1.86
N ASP A 65 4.84 15.39 -2.76
CA ASP A 65 6.15 15.43 -3.39
C ASP A 65 7.19 15.85 -2.33
N PRO A 66 8.29 15.09 -2.14
CA PRO A 66 9.38 15.48 -1.26
C PRO A 66 9.95 16.87 -1.57
N GLU A 67 9.92 17.30 -2.84
CA GLU A 67 10.38 18.63 -3.28
C GLU A 67 9.35 19.72 -2.95
N ASN A 68 8.07 19.36 -2.80
CA ASN A 68 7.00 20.29 -2.43
C ASN A 68 6.04 19.68 -1.38
N PRO A 69 6.49 19.48 -0.12
CA PRO A 69 5.76 18.76 0.91
C PRO A 69 4.51 19.48 1.43
N ARG A 70 4.23 20.69 0.97
CA ARG A 70 3.04 21.46 1.36
C ARG A 70 1.87 21.32 0.37
N GLN A 71 2.15 20.88 -0.85
CA GLN A 71 1.14 20.75 -1.89
C GLN A 71 0.74 19.26 -2.05
N PRO A 72 -0.52 18.89 -1.77
CA PRO A 72 -0.97 17.53 -2.00
C PRO A 72 -1.12 17.27 -3.51
N VAL A 73 -0.71 16.08 -3.92
CA VAL A 73 -1.04 15.50 -5.22
C VAL A 73 -2.21 14.56 -4.99
N LEU A 74 -3.40 14.94 -5.45
CA LEU A 74 -4.59 14.13 -5.33
C LEU A 74 -4.53 12.97 -6.31
N LEU A 75 -4.93 11.78 -5.85
CA LEU A 75 -4.86 10.56 -6.62
C LEU A 75 -6.25 9.97 -6.82
N THR A 76 -6.62 9.76 -8.07
CA THR A 76 -7.80 8.97 -8.46
C THR A 76 -7.46 7.49 -8.66
N GLU A 77 -6.20 7.21 -8.99
CA GLU A 77 -5.66 5.87 -9.22
C GLU A 77 -4.20 5.80 -8.74
N PHE A 78 -3.73 4.61 -8.46
CA PHE A 78 -2.34 4.36 -8.08
C PHE A 78 -1.83 3.04 -8.67
N PRO A 79 -1.52 2.98 -9.98
CA PRO A 79 -1.22 1.73 -10.70
C PRO A 79 0.06 1.01 -10.23
N VAL A 80 0.81 1.58 -9.31
CA VAL A 80 1.92 0.94 -8.61
C VAL A 80 1.41 -0.11 -7.60
N ALA A 81 0.29 0.20 -6.91
CA ALA A 81 -0.31 -0.70 -5.94
C ALA A 81 -0.91 -1.93 -6.62
N ASP A 82 -0.98 -3.02 -5.86
CA ASP A 82 -1.64 -4.25 -6.27
C ASP A 82 -3.05 -3.99 -6.84
N ALA A 83 -3.47 -4.80 -7.79
CA ALA A 83 -4.74 -4.63 -8.47
C ALA A 83 -5.94 -4.66 -7.51
N ALA A 84 -5.88 -5.47 -6.44
CA ALA A 84 -6.92 -5.51 -5.42
C ALA A 84 -6.97 -4.21 -4.60
N ILE A 85 -5.82 -3.61 -4.29
CA ILE A 85 -5.77 -2.28 -3.66
C ILE A 85 -6.39 -1.23 -4.59
N CYS A 86 -5.98 -1.21 -5.86
CA CYS A 86 -6.52 -0.27 -6.85
C CYS A 86 -8.04 -0.39 -6.99
N ALA A 87 -8.57 -1.60 -7.04
CA ALA A 87 -10.02 -1.85 -7.11
C ALA A 87 -10.76 -1.46 -5.83
N LEU A 88 -10.12 -1.58 -4.66
CA LEU A 88 -10.70 -1.24 -3.37
C LEU A 88 -10.71 0.27 -3.12
N MET A 89 -9.71 1.02 -3.56
CA MET A 89 -9.57 2.46 -3.30
C MET A 89 -10.85 3.26 -3.57
N PRO A 90 -11.46 3.24 -4.77
CA PRO A 90 -12.68 4.02 -5.04
C PRO A 90 -13.88 3.52 -4.22
N ARG A 91 -14.02 2.22 -3.99
CA ARG A 91 -15.10 1.63 -3.21
C ARG A 91 -15.01 2.04 -1.73
N LEU A 92 -13.81 1.98 -1.16
CA LEU A 92 -13.56 2.40 0.23
C LEU A 92 -13.86 3.89 0.41
N ARG A 93 -13.37 4.73 -0.52
CA ARG A 93 -13.66 6.16 -0.50
C ARG A 93 -15.16 6.45 -0.57
N ALA A 94 -15.86 5.85 -1.53
CA ALA A 94 -17.29 6.04 -1.70
C ALA A 94 -18.07 5.61 -0.44
N ALA A 95 -17.76 4.44 0.13
CA ALA A 95 -18.44 3.92 1.31
C ALA A 95 -18.15 4.76 2.57
N THR A 96 -16.93 5.23 2.77
CA THR A 96 -16.60 6.09 3.91
C THR A 96 -17.27 7.46 3.82
N LEU A 97 -17.45 8.02 2.62
CA LEU A 97 -18.15 9.30 2.42
C LEU A 97 -19.66 9.23 2.75
N GLN A 98 -20.27 8.03 2.73
CA GLN A 98 -21.67 7.85 3.14
C GLN A 98 -21.87 7.90 4.65
N SER A 99 -20.79 7.81 5.44
CA SER A 99 -20.85 7.81 6.89
C SER A 99 -20.05 8.98 7.48
N PRO A 100 -20.71 9.98 8.07
CA PRO A 100 -20.00 11.06 8.78
C PRO A 100 -19.04 10.54 9.86
N ARG A 101 -19.36 9.40 10.49
CA ARG A 101 -18.50 8.77 11.51
C ARG A 101 -17.19 8.25 10.92
N LEU A 102 -17.19 7.79 9.69
CA LEU A 102 -16.00 7.29 9.01
C LEU A 102 -15.24 8.39 8.27
N CYS A 103 -15.92 9.41 7.76
CA CYS A 103 -15.33 10.50 7.01
C CYS A 103 -14.67 11.55 7.92
N GLN A 104 -15.31 11.89 9.07
CA GLN A 104 -14.88 12.99 9.91
C GLN A 104 -13.49 12.81 10.49
N ARG A 105 -12.58 13.75 10.17
CA ARG A 105 -11.18 13.75 10.61
C ARG A 105 -10.39 12.48 10.27
N LEU A 106 -10.80 11.75 9.24
CA LEU A 106 -9.97 10.74 8.62
C LEU A 106 -8.70 11.42 8.11
N TYR A 107 -7.54 10.88 8.48
CA TYR A 107 -6.24 11.49 8.24
C TYR A 107 -5.38 10.69 7.28
N GLY A 108 -5.49 9.38 7.32
CA GLY A 108 -4.73 8.48 6.46
C GLY A 108 -5.43 7.16 6.26
N VAL A 109 -5.07 6.51 5.17
CA VAL A 109 -5.51 5.16 4.80
C VAL A 109 -4.29 4.35 4.42
N GLU A 110 -4.12 3.20 5.07
CA GLU A 110 -3.06 2.25 4.77
C GLU A 110 -3.67 0.94 4.28
N PHE A 111 -3.09 0.39 3.23
CA PHE A 111 -3.46 -0.90 2.65
C PHE A 111 -2.30 -1.88 2.82
N LEU A 112 -2.61 -3.08 3.26
CA LEU A 112 -1.69 -4.21 3.29
C LEU A 112 -2.37 -5.39 2.58
N ALA A 113 -1.85 -5.77 1.42
CA ALA A 113 -2.30 -6.88 0.61
C ALA A 113 -1.25 -7.99 0.59
N THR A 114 -1.62 -9.16 0.08
CA THR A 114 -0.73 -10.32 -0.11
C THR A 114 -0.89 -10.90 -1.50
N LEU A 115 0.11 -11.66 -1.96
CA LEU A 115 0.04 -12.38 -3.26
C LEU A 115 -1.12 -13.38 -3.32
N ARG A 116 -1.57 -13.91 -2.18
CA ARG A 116 -2.73 -14.81 -2.12
C ARG A 116 -4.09 -14.08 -2.12
N GLY A 117 -4.08 -12.73 -2.16
CA GLY A 117 -5.30 -11.91 -2.20
C GLY A 117 -5.90 -11.55 -0.85
N ASP A 118 -5.20 -11.78 0.26
CA ASP A 118 -5.65 -11.32 1.57
C ASP A 118 -5.41 -9.81 1.74
N MET A 119 -6.33 -9.11 2.45
CA MET A 119 -6.32 -7.66 2.53
C MET A 119 -6.65 -7.16 3.95
N LEU A 120 -5.88 -6.17 4.40
CA LEU A 120 -6.11 -5.42 5.62
C LEU A 120 -6.06 -3.91 5.31
N VAL A 121 -7.01 -3.17 5.84
CA VAL A 121 -7.05 -1.70 5.73
C VAL A 121 -6.94 -1.08 7.12
N THR A 122 -6.09 -0.07 7.25
CA THR A 122 -6.02 0.74 8.47
C THR A 122 -6.51 2.17 8.16
N LEU A 123 -7.54 2.61 8.89
CA LEU A 123 -8.05 3.97 8.85
C LEU A 123 -7.47 4.76 10.03
N ILE A 124 -6.77 5.85 9.74
CA ILE A 124 -6.07 6.67 10.73
C ILE A 124 -6.82 7.98 10.92
N TYR A 125 -7.08 8.35 12.17
CA TYR A 125 -7.88 9.52 12.52
C TYR A 125 -7.13 10.52 13.39
N ARG A 126 -7.53 11.80 13.27
CA ARG A 126 -7.13 12.90 14.17
C ARG A 126 -8.23 13.24 15.18
N ARG A 127 -8.93 12.22 15.68
CA ARG A 127 -9.91 12.30 16.75
C ARG A 127 -9.98 10.97 17.50
N PRO A 128 -10.47 10.91 18.74
CA PRO A 128 -10.77 9.65 19.40
C PRO A 128 -11.80 8.83 18.61
N LEU A 129 -11.67 7.52 18.69
CA LEU A 129 -12.61 6.56 18.12
C LEU A 129 -13.55 6.09 19.24
N ASP A 130 -14.86 6.15 18.96
CA ASP A 130 -15.95 5.79 19.86
C ASP A 130 -16.69 4.55 19.36
N THR A 131 -17.67 4.09 20.13
CA THR A 131 -18.51 2.93 19.80
C THR A 131 -19.26 3.14 18.47
N GLU A 132 -19.76 4.37 18.19
CA GLU A 132 -20.46 4.65 16.94
C GLU A 132 -19.53 4.56 15.73
N TRP A 133 -18.26 4.94 15.89
CA TRP A 133 -17.25 4.69 14.86
C TRP A 133 -17.04 3.19 14.66
N GLU A 134 -16.94 2.44 15.76
CA GLU A 134 -16.69 0.98 15.70
C GLU A 134 -17.83 0.25 14.97
N ASP A 135 -19.08 0.59 15.28
CA ASP A 135 -20.25 0.01 14.61
C ASP A 135 -20.27 0.32 13.10
N ALA A 136 -20.03 1.58 12.73
CA ALA A 136 -19.94 1.99 11.33
C ALA A 136 -18.78 1.30 10.60
N ALA A 137 -17.64 1.13 11.26
CA ALA A 137 -16.48 0.47 10.69
C ALA A 137 -16.68 -1.05 10.52
N ARG A 138 -17.44 -1.72 11.40
CA ARG A 138 -17.84 -3.12 11.24
C ARG A 138 -18.71 -3.31 10.00
N GLN A 139 -19.70 -2.45 9.80
CA GLN A 139 -20.56 -2.49 8.62
C GLN A 139 -19.76 -2.24 7.33
N LEU A 140 -18.82 -1.30 7.36
CA LEU A 140 -17.92 -1.04 6.24
C LEU A 140 -17.07 -2.27 5.90
N ALA A 141 -16.46 -2.89 6.91
CA ALA A 141 -15.62 -4.08 6.76
C ALA A 141 -16.39 -5.25 6.14
N GLU A 142 -17.61 -5.51 6.61
CA GLU A 142 -18.52 -6.54 6.08
C GLU A 142 -18.91 -6.24 4.63
N THR A 143 -19.32 -4.99 4.34
CA THR A 143 -19.75 -4.56 2.99
C THR A 143 -18.63 -4.70 1.97
N LEU A 144 -17.40 -4.41 2.36
CA LEU A 144 -16.24 -4.44 1.45
C LEU A 144 -15.52 -5.79 1.44
N GLY A 145 -15.80 -6.68 2.42
CA GLY A 145 -15.16 -7.98 2.57
C GLY A 145 -13.67 -7.88 2.97
N ILE A 146 -13.33 -6.94 3.87
CA ILE A 146 -11.95 -6.65 4.28
C ILE A 146 -11.77 -6.78 5.79
N ALA A 147 -10.55 -7.05 6.24
CA ALA A 147 -10.15 -6.80 7.61
C ALA A 147 -9.89 -5.30 7.79
N LEU A 148 -10.32 -4.73 8.93
CA LEU A 148 -10.24 -3.29 9.18
C LEU A 148 -9.71 -2.99 10.57
N ILE A 149 -8.83 -2.00 10.63
CA ILE A 149 -8.29 -1.43 11.87
C ILE A 149 -8.57 0.09 11.89
N GLY A 150 -8.96 0.60 13.05
CA GLY A 150 -8.96 2.03 13.33
C GLY A 150 -7.78 2.43 14.21
N ARG A 151 -7.10 3.51 13.82
CA ARG A 151 -6.04 4.13 14.63
C ARG A 151 -6.36 5.59 14.93
N SER A 152 -6.03 5.98 16.13
CA SER A 152 -6.03 7.36 16.59
C SER A 152 -4.88 7.54 17.59
N ARG A 153 -4.64 8.76 18.08
CA ARG A 153 -3.60 8.99 19.08
C ARG A 153 -3.86 8.14 20.33
N GLY A 154 -2.98 7.16 20.57
CA GLY A 154 -3.07 6.26 21.71
C GLY A 154 -4.16 5.18 21.62
N GLN A 155 -4.85 5.03 20.48
CA GLN A 155 -5.86 4.00 20.27
C GLN A 155 -5.52 3.13 19.05
N LYS A 156 -5.75 1.82 19.17
CA LYS A 156 -5.80 0.84 18.09
C LYS A 156 -7.03 -0.03 18.33
N ILE A 157 -8.01 0.03 17.43
CA ILE A 157 -9.21 -0.80 17.44
C ILE A 157 -9.09 -1.80 16.30
N VAL A 158 -8.99 -3.07 16.64
CA VAL A 158 -8.92 -4.20 15.69
C VAL A 158 -10.31 -4.82 15.60
N LEU A 159 -10.95 -4.75 14.42
CA LEU A 159 -12.33 -5.25 14.29
C LEU A 159 -12.39 -6.77 14.11
N GLN A 160 -11.48 -7.35 13.32
CA GLN A 160 -11.40 -8.79 13.08
C GLN A 160 -10.02 -9.33 13.44
N ARG A 161 -8.99 -8.84 12.79
CA ARG A 161 -7.59 -9.25 12.93
C ARG A 161 -6.65 -8.09 12.57
N ASP A 162 -5.42 -8.13 13.03
CA ASP A 162 -4.37 -7.14 12.72
C ASP A 162 -3.22 -7.74 11.89
N TRP A 163 -3.50 -8.77 11.14
CA TRP A 163 -2.56 -9.46 10.25
C TRP A 163 -3.25 -9.93 8.97
N VAL A 164 -2.44 -10.18 7.95
CA VAL A 164 -2.81 -10.88 6.71
C VAL A 164 -1.98 -12.14 6.56
N GLU A 165 -2.51 -13.15 5.87
CA GLU A 165 -1.76 -14.36 5.52
C GLU A 165 -1.11 -14.21 4.15
N GLU A 166 0.18 -14.49 4.08
CA GLU A 166 0.95 -14.51 2.85
C GLU A 166 1.40 -15.92 2.52
N SER A 167 1.52 -16.21 1.23
CA SER A 167 2.11 -17.44 0.71
C SER A 167 3.10 -17.10 -0.38
N LEU A 168 4.37 -17.42 -0.16
CA LEU A 168 5.45 -17.20 -1.11
C LEU A 168 5.96 -18.54 -1.66
N HIS A 169 6.21 -18.60 -2.95
CA HIS A 169 6.89 -19.73 -3.59
C HIS A 169 8.38 -19.45 -3.68
N VAL A 170 9.19 -20.19 -2.94
CA VAL A 170 10.64 -19.97 -2.81
C VAL A 170 11.36 -21.31 -3.00
N ALA A 171 12.24 -21.41 -3.96
CA ALA A 171 13.06 -22.61 -4.22
C ALA A 171 12.27 -23.93 -4.29
N GLY A 172 11.05 -23.90 -4.83
CA GLY A 172 10.18 -25.07 -4.96
C GLY A 172 9.29 -25.35 -3.74
N GLU A 173 9.45 -24.62 -2.65
CA GLU A 173 8.65 -24.71 -1.44
C GLU A 173 7.62 -23.59 -1.35
N THR A 174 6.54 -23.81 -0.61
CA THR A 174 5.56 -22.77 -0.31
C THR A 174 5.67 -22.37 1.16
N LEU A 175 6.08 -21.12 1.38
CA LEU A 175 6.20 -20.52 2.70
C LEU A 175 4.89 -19.83 3.07
N HIS A 176 4.30 -20.20 4.22
CA HIS A 176 3.11 -19.56 4.77
C HIS A 176 3.48 -18.77 6.02
N TYR A 177 3.10 -17.50 6.07
CA TYR A 177 3.36 -16.66 7.24
C TYR A 177 2.34 -15.53 7.39
N ARG A 178 2.31 -14.91 8.55
CA ARG A 178 1.48 -13.74 8.84
C ARG A 178 2.29 -12.46 8.76
N GLN A 179 1.75 -11.47 8.09
CA GLN A 179 2.26 -10.10 8.11
C GLN A 179 1.36 -9.28 9.01
N TYR A 180 1.93 -8.70 10.05
CA TYR A 180 1.20 -7.89 11.02
C TYR A 180 1.15 -6.43 10.59
N GLU A 181 0.02 -5.77 10.88
CA GLU A 181 -0.12 -4.33 10.71
C GLU A 181 0.96 -3.58 11.50
N GLY A 182 1.58 -2.58 10.85
CA GLY A 182 2.68 -1.82 11.43
C GLY A 182 4.04 -2.51 11.41
N ALA A 183 4.12 -3.83 11.13
CA ALA A 183 5.38 -4.52 10.93
C ALA A 183 5.95 -4.29 9.52
N PHE A 184 7.26 -4.43 9.38
CA PHE A 184 7.89 -4.39 8.06
C PHE A 184 7.46 -5.57 7.19
N SER A 185 7.16 -5.30 5.93
CA SER A 185 6.99 -6.31 4.89
C SER A 185 7.61 -5.81 3.58
N GLN A 186 8.12 -6.72 2.75
CA GLN A 186 8.60 -6.35 1.42
C GLN A 186 7.43 -5.93 0.52
N PRO A 187 7.41 -4.68 0.05
CA PRO A 187 6.27 -4.18 -0.71
C PRO A 187 6.06 -4.88 -2.05
N ASN A 188 7.10 -5.40 -2.67
CA ASN A 188 7.04 -6.15 -3.91
C ASN A 188 7.15 -7.64 -3.62
N GLY A 189 6.00 -8.32 -3.51
CA GLY A 189 5.94 -9.75 -3.18
C GLY A 189 6.60 -10.64 -4.22
N GLY A 190 6.49 -10.31 -5.52
CA GLY A 190 7.14 -11.07 -6.59
C GLY A 190 8.67 -11.02 -6.49
N VAL A 191 9.23 -9.82 -6.31
CA VAL A 191 10.69 -9.66 -6.11
C VAL A 191 11.13 -10.29 -4.79
N ASN A 192 10.30 -10.24 -3.75
CA ASN A 192 10.60 -10.88 -2.47
C ASN A 192 10.84 -12.40 -2.60
N GLN A 193 10.08 -13.09 -3.44
CA GLN A 193 10.30 -14.51 -3.72
C GLN A 193 11.70 -14.77 -4.29
N HIS A 194 12.16 -13.92 -5.21
CA HIS A 194 13.52 -14.00 -5.76
C HIS A 194 14.62 -13.64 -4.75
N MET A 195 14.33 -12.74 -3.79
CA MET A 195 15.30 -12.40 -2.74
C MET A 195 15.49 -13.52 -1.73
N LEU A 196 14.51 -14.42 -1.60
CA LEU A 196 14.54 -15.55 -0.68
C LEU A 196 15.02 -16.86 -1.34
N SER A 197 15.08 -16.91 -2.67
CA SER A 197 15.60 -18.05 -3.46
C SER A 197 17.10 -17.94 -3.65
#